data_9135f5406a8bfcb07ef5c95e5be1ef6d
#
_entry.id   9135f5406a8bfcb07ef5c95e5be1ef6d
#
_cell.length_a   1.000
_cell.length_b   1.000
_cell.length_c   1.000
_cell.angle_alpha   90.00
_cell.angle_beta   90.00
_cell.angle_gamma   90.00
#
_symmetry.space_group_name_H-M   'P 1'
#
loop_
_entity.id
_entity.type
_entity.pdbx_description
1 polymer ?
#
loop_
_entity_poly.entity_id
_entity_poly.type
_entity_poly.pdbx_seq_one_letter_code
_entity_poly.pdbx_strand_id
1 'polypeptide(L)'
;MRKLGLLLLLFAFVGAMQAQNIVKSLERNVPGQGKVTIHQDPRIEALLGTEHTATGEQKVLKAAGVRVQTYAGNNTRQAKTEAHNVAAKIKEFFPELPVYTPFNPPRWLCRVGDFRSIEEADAMMRKLKATGVFKEVSIVKDQINIPL
;
A
#
# COMPACT_ATOMS: atom_id res chain seq x y z
N MET A 1 0.52 16.71 -48.54
CA MET A 1 1.40 15.54 -48.29
C MET A 1 2.67 15.87 -47.53
N ARG A 2 3.33 17.04 -47.73
CA ARG A 2 4.58 17.41 -47.01
C ARG A 2 4.39 17.63 -45.50
N LYS A 3 3.19 18.08 -45.06
CA LYS A 3 2.90 18.31 -43.61
C LYS A 3 2.61 17.02 -42.82
N LEU A 4 2.11 15.98 -43.50
CA LEU A 4 1.82 14.69 -42.89
C LEU A 4 3.11 13.92 -42.58
N GLY A 5 4.12 14.04 -43.43
CA GLY A 5 5.44 13.42 -43.20
C GLY A 5 6.20 14.04 -42.03
N LEU A 6 6.04 15.37 -41.78
CA LEU A 6 6.67 16.05 -40.66
C LEU A 6 6.07 15.62 -39.30
N LEU A 7 4.73 15.40 -39.31
CA LEU A 7 4.01 14.93 -38.09
C LEU A 7 4.41 13.50 -37.72
N LEU A 8 4.63 12.65 -38.73
CA LEU A 8 5.05 11.24 -38.50
C LEU A 8 6.48 11.15 -37.99
N LEU A 9 7.36 12.06 -38.43
CA LEU A 9 8.74 12.15 -37.95
C LEU A 9 8.84 12.64 -36.51
N LEU A 10 7.92 13.49 -36.07
CA LEU A 10 7.86 13.95 -34.66
C LEU A 10 7.40 12.84 -33.69
N PHE A 11 6.55 11.90 -34.18
CA PHE A 11 6.08 10.78 -33.36
C PHE A 11 7.11 9.67 -33.20
N ALA A 12 8.09 9.57 -34.11
CA ALA A 12 9.16 8.58 -34.03
C ALA A 12 10.24 8.90 -32.97
N PHE A 13 10.21 10.11 -32.38
CA PHE A 13 11.19 10.55 -31.37
C PHE A 13 10.73 10.38 -29.92
N VAL A 14 9.59 9.72 -29.68
CA VAL A 14 9.24 9.22 -28.34
C VAL A 14 10.08 7.95 -28.10
N GLY A 15 11.40 8.15 -28.14
CA GLY A 15 12.39 7.12 -27.87
C GLY A 15 12.28 6.71 -26.41
N ALA A 16 12.22 5.40 -26.20
CA ALA A 16 12.28 4.70 -24.96
C ALA A 16 13.23 5.38 -23.95
N MET A 17 12.70 6.07 -22.95
CA MET A 17 13.43 6.37 -21.72
C MET A 17 13.65 5.06 -21.00
N GLN A 18 14.70 4.35 -21.41
CA GLN A 18 15.17 3.21 -20.62
C GLN A 18 15.72 3.74 -19.32
N ALA A 19 15.15 3.29 -18.21
CA ALA A 19 15.72 3.51 -16.90
C ALA A 19 17.14 2.93 -16.88
N GLN A 20 18.13 3.81 -17.07
CA GLN A 20 19.53 3.40 -17.10
C GLN A 20 19.91 2.99 -15.68
N ASN A 21 20.40 1.77 -15.52
CA ASN A 21 20.90 1.28 -14.25
C ASN A 21 21.93 2.28 -13.71
N ILE A 22 21.67 2.85 -12.54
CA ILE A 22 22.47 3.90 -11.92
C ILE A 22 23.94 3.48 -11.76
N VAL A 23 24.19 2.20 -11.51
CA VAL A 23 25.52 1.62 -11.39
C VAL A 23 26.30 1.78 -12.68
N LYS A 24 25.72 1.41 -13.83
CA LYS A 24 26.35 1.57 -15.15
C LYS A 24 26.62 3.03 -15.50
N SER A 25 25.76 3.95 -15.03
CA SER A 25 25.99 5.38 -15.26
C SER A 25 27.16 5.93 -14.45
N LEU A 26 27.39 5.41 -13.23
CA LEU A 26 28.52 5.77 -12.37
C LEU A 26 29.86 5.18 -12.81
N GLU A 27 29.84 3.98 -13.41
CA GLU A 27 31.03 3.30 -13.94
C GLU A 27 31.49 3.83 -15.32
N ARG A 28 30.71 4.75 -15.92
CA ARG A 28 31.04 5.32 -17.22
C ARG A 28 32.39 6.04 -17.15
N ASN A 29 33.33 5.59 -17.97
CA ASN A 29 34.65 6.21 -18.08
C ASN A 29 34.53 7.55 -18.81
N VAL A 30 34.81 8.65 -18.12
CA VAL A 30 34.84 10.02 -18.70
C VAL A 30 36.30 10.47 -18.76
N PRO A 31 36.83 10.82 -19.95
CA PRO A 31 38.21 11.29 -20.09
C PRO A 31 38.46 12.49 -19.19
N GLY A 32 39.51 12.43 -18.37
CA GLY A 32 39.91 13.51 -17.42
C GLY A 32 39.25 13.41 -16.03
N GLN A 33 38.42 12.39 -15.77
CA GLN A 33 37.85 12.12 -14.46
C GLN A 33 38.33 10.77 -13.91
N GLY A 34 38.26 10.59 -12.60
CA GLY A 34 38.61 9.34 -11.94
C GLY A 34 37.70 8.19 -12.34
N LYS A 35 38.25 6.97 -12.43
CA LYS A 35 37.47 5.75 -12.71
C LYS A 35 36.83 5.25 -11.41
N VAL A 36 35.52 5.11 -11.41
CA VAL A 36 34.76 4.47 -10.33
C VAL A 36 34.55 3.00 -10.70
N THR A 37 34.90 2.08 -9.81
CA THR A 37 34.59 0.66 -9.96
C THR A 37 33.79 0.20 -8.75
N ILE A 38 32.62 -0.33 -8.98
CA ILE A 38 31.70 -0.77 -7.90
C ILE A 38 31.84 -2.29 -7.78
N HIS A 39 32.34 -2.75 -6.64
CA HIS A 39 32.40 -4.17 -6.31
C HIS A 39 31.19 -4.55 -5.49
N GLN A 40 30.21 -5.20 -6.13
CA GLN A 40 29.00 -5.69 -5.48
C GLN A 40 28.69 -7.12 -5.92
N ASP A 41 27.90 -7.83 -5.11
CA ASP A 41 27.42 -9.17 -5.46
C ASP A 41 26.53 -9.08 -6.73
N PRO A 42 26.75 -9.95 -7.75
CA PRO A 42 25.91 -9.99 -8.95
C PRO A 42 24.41 -10.12 -8.68
N ARG A 43 24.04 -10.71 -7.56
CA ARG A 43 22.63 -10.81 -7.12
C ARG A 43 22.03 -9.45 -6.78
N ILE A 44 22.83 -8.54 -6.23
CA ILE A 44 22.41 -7.17 -5.95
C ILE A 44 22.29 -6.39 -7.26
N GLU A 45 23.21 -6.58 -8.19
CA GLU A 45 23.15 -5.94 -9.51
C GLU A 45 21.88 -6.33 -10.28
N ALA A 46 21.48 -7.61 -10.21
CA ALA A 46 20.24 -8.09 -10.82
C ALA A 46 18.95 -7.47 -10.23
N LEU A 47 19.02 -6.94 -9.00
CA LEU A 47 17.88 -6.26 -8.34
C LEU A 47 17.84 -4.76 -8.67
N LEU A 48 18.96 -4.17 -9.08
CA LEU A 48 19.07 -2.77 -9.45
C LEU A 48 18.53 -2.55 -10.86
N GLY A 49 17.51 -1.71 -11.00
CA GLY A 49 16.92 -1.36 -12.29
C GLY A 49 15.83 -2.31 -12.79
N THR A 50 15.45 -3.31 -12.02
CA THR A 50 14.18 -3.98 -12.25
C THR A 50 13.07 -3.06 -11.75
N GLU A 51 12.43 -2.30 -12.65
CA GLU A 51 11.11 -1.77 -12.34
C GLU A 51 10.23 -2.96 -12.01
N HIS A 52 9.89 -3.08 -10.75
CA HIS A 52 8.76 -3.91 -10.38
C HIS A 52 7.52 -3.19 -10.92
N THR A 53 7.18 -3.45 -12.19
CA THR A 53 5.85 -3.13 -12.70
C THR A 53 4.90 -3.79 -11.73
N ALA A 54 4.23 -2.96 -10.94
CA ALA A 54 3.20 -3.40 -10.02
C ALA A 54 2.07 -3.99 -10.87
N THR A 55 2.21 -5.26 -11.22
CA THR A 55 1.14 -6.06 -11.80
C THR A 55 0.13 -6.23 -10.66
N GLY A 56 -0.76 -5.24 -10.50
CA GLY A 56 -2.02 -5.31 -9.76
C GLY A 56 -2.04 -5.79 -8.31
N GLU A 57 -1.04 -6.47 -7.82
CA GLU A 57 -0.94 -6.91 -6.43
C GLU A 57 0.02 -6.00 -5.67
N GLN A 58 -0.55 -5.07 -4.91
CA GLN A 58 0.25 -4.32 -3.93
C GLN A 58 0.94 -5.34 -3.02
N LYS A 59 2.25 -5.45 -3.14
CA LYS A 59 3.04 -6.25 -2.21
C LYS A 59 2.87 -5.64 -0.82
N VAL A 60 2.22 -6.38 0.06
CA VAL A 60 2.01 -5.98 1.45
C VAL A 60 2.88 -6.81 2.37
N LEU A 61 3.60 -6.15 3.24
CA LEU A 61 4.31 -6.79 4.34
C LEU A 61 3.34 -6.96 5.51
N LYS A 62 3.23 -8.17 6.04
CA LYS A 62 2.47 -8.43 7.26
C LYS A 62 3.38 -8.23 8.48
N ALA A 63 2.98 -7.36 9.38
CA ALA A 63 3.71 -7.06 10.61
C ALA A 63 2.78 -7.07 11.83
N ALA A 64 3.35 -7.20 13.02
CA ALA A 64 2.60 -7.00 14.25
C ALA A 64 2.29 -5.50 14.40
N GLY A 65 1.05 -5.19 14.76
CA GLY A 65 0.58 -3.83 14.95
C GLY A 65 -0.74 -3.80 15.70
N VAL A 66 -1.51 -2.76 15.49
CA VAL A 66 -2.80 -2.55 16.15
C VAL A 66 -3.85 -2.11 15.15
N ARG A 67 -5.10 -2.50 15.42
CA ARG A 67 -6.30 -2.09 14.70
C ARG A 67 -7.34 -1.57 15.65
N VAL A 68 -8.26 -0.78 15.15
CA VAL A 68 -9.42 -0.35 15.92
C VAL A 68 -10.58 -1.30 15.61
N GLN A 69 -11.08 -2.01 16.62
CA GLN A 69 -12.25 -2.88 16.50
C GLN A 69 -13.50 -2.08 16.77
N THR A 70 -14.45 -2.13 15.84
CA THR A 70 -15.71 -1.36 15.86
C THR A 70 -16.94 -2.24 15.98
N TYR A 71 -16.78 -3.55 15.83
CA TYR A 71 -17.85 -4.53 15.99
C TYR A 71 -17.30 -5.91 16.34
N ALA A 72 -18.02 -6.62 17.20
CA ALA A 72 -17.80 -8.04 17.50
C ALA A 72 -19.15 -8.73 17.77
N GLY A 73 -19.58 -9.59 16.86
CA GLY A 73 -20.82 -10.35 16.97
C GLY A 73 -20.59 -11.85 17.05
N ASN A 74 -21.63 -12.62 17.34
CA ASN A 74 -21.59 -14.08 17.43
C ASN A 74 -21.51 -14.76 16.04
N ASN A 75 -21.44 -16.10 16.02
CA ASN A 75 -21.44 -16.86 14.78
C ASN A 75 -22.87 -17.01 14.21
N THR A 76 -23.47 -15.90 13.78
CA THR A 76 -24.79 -15.87 13.15
C THR A 76 -24.73 -15.16 11.80
N ARG A 77 -25.67 -15.47 10.90
CA ARG A 77 -25.82 -14.75 9.64
C ARG A 77 -26.10 -13.26 9.88
N GLN A 78 -26.88 -12.95 10.91
CA GLN A 78 -27.17 -11.58 11.29
C GLN A 78 -25.89 -10.83 11.70
N ALA A 79 -25.07 -11.41 12.56
CA ALA A 79 -23.81 -10.78 12.99
C ALA A 79 -22.84 -10.56 11.82
N LYS A 80 -22.81 -11.48 10.83
CA LYS A 80 -22.07 -11.27 9.58
C LYS A 80 -22.58 -10.02 8.84
N THR A 81 -23.89 -9.93 8.64
CA THR A 81 -24.50 -8.79 7.95
C THR A 81 -24.24 -7.48 8.69
N GLU A 82 -24.36 -7.48 10.00
CA GLU A 82 -24.07 -6.32 10.84
C GLU A 82 -22.61 -5.88 10.74
N ALA A 83 -21.66 -6.82 10.75
CA ALA A 83 -20.23 -6.51 10.55
C ALA A 83 -19.99 -5.79 9.21
N HIS A 84 -20.62 -6.27 8.13
CA HIS A 84 -20.52 -5.63 6.81
C HIS A 84 -21.22 -4.26 6.77
N ASN A 85 -22.38 -4.11 7.42
CA ASN A 85 -23.06 -2.83 7.50
C ASN A 85 -22.24 -1.79 8.27
N VAL A 86 -21.60 -2.19 9.37
CA VAL A 86 -20.68 -1.33 10.11
C VAL A 86 -19.49 -0.95 9.23
N ALA A 87 -18.93 -1.89 8.48
CA ALA A 87 -17.83 -1.62 7.56
C ALA A 87 -18.24 -0.62 6.46
N ALA A 88 -19.43 -0.76 5.89
CA ALA A 88 -19.94 0.19 4.89
C ALA A 88 -20.08 1.59 5.47
N LYS A 89 -20.68 1.74 6.66
CA LYS A 89 -20.78 3.02 7.34
C LYS A 89 -19.42 3.66 7.62
N ILE A 90 -18.41 2.87 8.00
CA ILE A 90 -17.05 3.40 8.22
C ILE A 90 -16.50 3.95 6.90
N LYS A 91 -16.70 3.25 5.79
CA LYS A 91 -16.25 3.71 4.47
C LYS A 91 -16.95 4.98 3.99
N GLU A 92 -18.18 5.25 4.42
CA GLU A 92 -18.87 6.51 4.14
C GLU A 92 -18.20 7.70 4.85
N PHE A 93 -17.76 7.54 6.10
CA PHE A 93 -17.09 8.60 6.85
C PHE A 93 -15.58 8.68 6.56
N PHE A 94 -14.95 7.56 6.27
CA PHE A 94 -13.50 7.43 6.11
C PHE A 94 -13.18 6.52 4.92
N PRO A 95 -13.35 6.98 3.66
CA PRO A 95 -13.19 6.16 2.45
C PRO A 95 -11.78 5.58 2.29
N GLU A 96 -10.75 6.32 2.71
CA GLU A 96 -9.35 5.90 2.60
C GLU A 96 -8.94 4.87 3.66
N LEU A 97 -9.74 4.69 4.71
CA LEU A 97 -9.37 3.81 5.81
C LEU A 97 -9.58 2.33 5.40
N PRO A 98 -8.57 1.45 5.53
CA PRO A 98 -8.76 0.03 5.31
C PRO A 98 -9.70 -0.56 6.35
N VAL A 99 -10.71 -1.33 5.90
CA VAL A 99 -11.72 -1.95 6.74
C VAL A 99 -11.76 -3.44 6.48
N TYR A 100 -11.72 -4.23 7.53
CA TYR A 100 -11.67 -5.68 7.52
C TYR A 100 -12.84 -6.28 8.29
N THR A 101 -13.50 -7.27 7.70
CA THR A 101 -14.60 -8.01 8.34
C THR A 101 -14.27 -9.50 8.45
N PRO A 102 -13.22 -9.89 9.22
CA PRO A 102 -12.86 -11.28 9.36
C PRO A 102 -13.82 -12.05 10.25
N PHE A 103 -14.01 -13.34 9.93
CA PHE A 103 -14.56 -14.30 10.88
C PHE A 103 -13.41 -14.88 11.69
N ASN A 104 -13.36 -14.56 12.98
CA ASN A 104 -12.44 -15.16 13.93
C ASN A 104 -13.26 -15.98 14.91
N PRO A 105 -13.32 -17.31 14.71
CA PRO A 105 -14.21 -18.16 15.49
C PRO A 105 -14.14 -17.92 17.00
N PRO A 106 -15.27 -17.79 17.68
CA PRO A 106 -16.64 -17.93 17.19
C PRO A 106 -17.30 -16.58 16.78
N ARG A 107 -16.55 -15.56 16.38
CA ARG A 107 -17.08 -14.18 16.21
C ARG A 107 -16.84 -13.60 14.84
N TRP A 108 -17.86 -12.90 14.34
CA TRP A 108 -17.71 -11.91 13.26
C TRP A 108 -17.21 -10.60 13.83
N LEU A 109 -16.17 -10.05 13.23
CA LEU A 109 -15.52 -8.82 13.68
C LEU A 109 -15.57 -7.76 12.57
N CYS A 110 -15.53 -6.47 12.97
CA CYS A 110 -15.15 -5.39 12.08
C CYS A 110 -13.95 -4.67 12.70
N ARG A 111 -12.86 -4.61 11.95
CA ARG A 111 -11.60 -3.94 12.36
C ARG A 111 -11.17 -2.95 11.31
N VAL A 112 -10.61 -1.84 11.74
CA VAL A 112 -10.22 -0.73 10.87
C VAL A 112 -8.81 -0.24 11.13
N GLY A 113 -8.18 0.18 10.05
CA GLY A 113 -6.84 0.74 10.05
C GLY A 113 -5.75 -0.32 10.17
N ASP A 114 -4.56 0.06 9.76
CA ASP A 114 -3.32 -0.69 9.93
C ASP A 114 -2.32 0.24 10.61
N PHE A 115 -2.38 0.30 11.95
CA PHE A 115 -1.60 1.25 12.74
C PHE A 115 -0.35 0.58 13.31
N ARG A 116 0.77 1.28 13.24
CA ARG A 116 2.04 0.78 13.79
C ARG A 116 2.16 1.07 15.28
N SER A 117 1.45 2.08 15.77
CA SER A 117 1.48 2.48 17.19
C SER A 117 0.08 2.56 17.79
N ILE A 118 0.03 2.49 19.12
CA ILE A 118 -1.22 2.62 19.90
C ILE A 118 -1.74 4.06 19.80
N GLU A 119 -0.84 5.05 19.73
CA GLU A 119 -1.18 6.47 19.65
C GLU A 119 -1.92 6.79 18.35
N GLU A 120 -1.48 6.23 17.22
CA GLU A 120 -2.17 6.36 15.93
C GLU A 120 -3.57 5.75 15.98
N ALA A 121 -3.67 4.54 16.56
CA ALA A 121 -4.95 3.85 16.73
C ALA A 121 -5.89 4.62 17.67
N ASP A 122 -5.37 5.22 18.77
CA ASP A 122 -6.16 6.03 19.69
C ASP A 122 -6.69 7.30 19.03
N ALA A 123 -5.87 7.99 18.24
CA ALA A 123 -6.30 9.14 17.46
C ALA A 123 -7.46 8.79 16.51
N MET A 124 -7.39 7.63 15.83
CA MET A 124 -8.47 7.15 14.97
C MET A 124 -9.70 6.73 15.79
N MET A 125 -9.50 6.04 16.91
CA MET A 125 -10.60 5.65 17.82
C MET A 125 -11.40 6.88 18.27
N ARG A 126 -10.73 7.97 18.64
CA ARG A 126 -11.41 9.25 19.02
C ARG A 126 -12.21 9.82 17.85
N LYS A 127 -11.68 9.80 16.63
CA LYS A 127 -12.40 10.25 15.42
C LYS A 127 -13.65 9.41 15.18
N LEU A 128 -13.55 8.09 15.29
CA LEU A 128 -14.70 7.18 15.15
C LEU A 128 -15.76 7.45 16.23
N LYS A 129 -15.37 7.62 17.48
CA LYS A 129 -16.29 7.97 18.58
C LYS A 129 -16.96 9.32 18.39
N ALA A 130 -16.24 10.30 17.86
CA ALA A 130 -16.76 11.66 17.61
C ALA A 130 -17.88 11.68 16.56
N THR A 131 -17.99 10.67 15.69
CA THR A 131 -19.13 10.56 14.76
C THR A 131 -20.45 10.26 15.46
N GLY A 132 -20.43 9.77 16.70
CA GLY A 132 -21.61 9.34 17.45
C GLY A 132 -22.25 8.04 16.95
N VAL A 133 -21.80 7.51 15.82
CA VAL A 133 -22.36 6.31 15.17
C VAL A 133 -21.79 5.02 15.78
N PHE A 134 -20.49 5.03 16.14
CA PHE A 134 -19.77 3.86 16.65
C PHE A 134 -19.62 3.95 18.17
N LYS A 135 -20.42 3.14 18.89
CA LYS A 135 -20.49 3.17 20.37
C LYS A 135 -19.41 2.30 21.01
N GLU A 136 -19.17 1.12 20.46
CA GLU A 136 -18.23 0.12 21.01
C GLU A 136 -16.97 0.10 20.16
N VAL A 137 -15.99 0.93 20.51
CA VAL A 137 -14.73 1.05 19.80
C VAL A 137 -13.59 0.75 20.75
N SER A 138 -12.73 -0.20 20.39
CA SER A 138 -11.57 -0.63 21.18
C SER A 138 -10.34 -0.83 20.31
N ILE A 139 -9.16 -0.67 20.90
CA ILE A 139 -7.88 -0.94 20.25
C ILE A 139 -7.51 -2.40 20.52
N VAL A 140 -7.14 -3.13 19.47
CA VAL A 140 -6.74 -4.53 19.54
C VAL A 140 -5.41 -4.76 18.84
N LYS A 141 -4.58 -5.66 19.40
CA LYS A 141 -3.38 -6.12 18.70
C LYS A 141 -3.81 -7.02 17.53
N ASP A 142 -3.20 -6.81 16.39
CA ASP A 142 -3.51 -7.56 15.17
C ASP A 142 -2.31 -7.59 14.23
N GLN A 143 -2.40 -8.44 13.22
CA GLN A 143 -1.47 -8.41 12.10
C GLN A 143 -1.93 -7.34 11.10
N ILE A 144 -1.07 -6.36 10.87
CA ILE A 144 -1.34 -5.24 9.96
C ILE A 144 -0.69 -5.45 8.59
N ASN A 145 -1.24 -4.78 7.60
CA ASN A 145 -0.75 -4.77 6.23
C ASN A 145 0.01 -3.46 5.96
N ILE A 146 1.29 -3.57 5.68
CA ILE A 146 2.14 -2.42 5.35
C ILE A 146 2.39 -2.46 3.84
N PRO A 147 1.93 -1.48 3.06
CA PRO A 147 2.25 -1.39 1.63
C PRO A 147 3.77 -1.19 1.46
N LEU A 148 4.35 -1.90 0.47
CA LEU A 148 5.76 -1.81 0.08
C LEU A 148 5.94 -0.90 -1.13
#